data_05c118993e8bc6b2cfa7d3f98c8d272a
#
_entry.id   05c118993e8bc6b2cfa7d3f98c8d272a
#
_cell.length_a   1.000
_cell.length_b   1.000
_cell.length_c   1.000
_cell.angle_alpha   90.00
_cell.angle_beta   90.00
_cell.angle_gamma   90.00
#
_symmetry.space_group_name_H-M   'P 1'
#
loop_
_entity.id
_entity.type
_entity.pdbx_description
1 polymer ?
#
loop_
_entity_poly.entity_id
_entity_poly.type
_entity_poly.pdbx_seq_one_letter_code
_entity_poly.pdbx_strand_id
1 'polypeptide(L)'
;MNRTACLTSVAASLMFATAALSADAQAPVSVGDPKAGSQIVQRCQGCHGIVGLRTAYPEVYKVPKIAGQHSTYFVSALKAYKAGDRKHPGMRSIAVSLSDKDMNDLAAYYAEGK
;
A
#
# COMPACT_ATOMS: atom_id res chain seq x y z
N MET A 1 -60.57 0.51 -52.76
CA MET A 1 -60.42 0.03 -51.38
C MET A 1 -58.92 -0.14 -51.15
N ASN A 2 -58.26 0.94 -50.69
CA ASN A 2 -56.81 0.97 -50.54
C ASN A 2 -56.49 0.81 -49.06
N ARG A 3 -55.71 -0.21 -48.69
CA ARG A 3 -55.20 -0.40 -47.39
C ARG A 3 -53.67 -0.07 -47.36
N THR A 4 -53.36 1.11 -46.94
CA THR A 4 -51.97 1.58 -46.72
C THR A 4 -51.47 1.02 -45.39
N ALA A 5 -50.52 0.09 -45.45
CA ALA A 5 -49.83 -0.40 -44.26
C ALA A 5 -48.71 0.57 -43.85
N CYS A 6 -48.83 1.11 -42.65
CA CYS A 6 -47.82 1.97 -42.03
C CYS A 6 -46.80 1.11 -41.30
N LEU A 7 -45.58 1.04 -41.84
CA LEU A 7 -44.43 0.36 -41.19
C LEU A 7 -43.76 1.34 -40.24
N THR A 8 -43.97 1.18 -38.93
CA THR A 8 -43.25 1.92 -37.90
C THR A 8 -41.93 1.21 -37.57
N SER A 9 -40.83 1.78 -38.03
CA SER A 9 -39.47 1.36 -37.64
C SER A 9 -39.19 1.79 -36.19
N VAL A 10 -39.06 0.82 -35.32
CA VAL A 10 -38.55 1.03 -33.96
C VAL A 10 -37.00 0.93 -34.00
N ALA A 11 -36.34 2.06 -33.97
CA ALA A 11 -34.89 2.13 -33.80
C ALA A 11 -34.55 1.91 -32.31
N ALA A 12 -34.05 0.72 -31.99
CA ALA A 12 -33.51 0.43 -30.67
C ALA A 12 -32.10 1.02 -30.53
N SER A 13 -31.98 2.14 -29.82
CA SER A 13 -30.71 2.74 -29.49
C SER A 13 -30.06 1.96 -28.31
N LEU A 14 -29.05 1.13 -28.63
CA LEU A 14 -28.19 0.53 -27.58
C LEU A 14 -27.26 1.63 -27.00
N MET A 15 -27.57 2.11 -25.79
CA MET A 15 -26.64 2.91 -25.02
C MET A 15 -25.58 1.98 -24.41
N PHE A 16 -24.39 1.98 -25.00
CA PHE A 16 -23.21 1.40 -24.35
C PHE A 16 -22.78 2.31 -23.19
N ALA A 17 -23.09 1.90 -21.96
CA ALA A 17 -22.52 2.51 -20.77
C ALA A 17 -21.04 2.10 -20.66
N THR A 18 -20.14 3.00 -21.05
CA THR A 18 -18.72 2.84 -20.79
C THR A 18 -18.48 3.07 -19.31
N ALA A 19 -18.33 1.99 -18.53
CA ALA A 19 -17.84 2.05 -17.18
C ALA A 19 -16.37 2.53 -17.22
N ALA A 20 -16.14 3.77 -16.85
CA ALA A 20 -14.80 4.29 -16.63
C ALA A 20 -14.20 3.53 -15.43
N LEU A 21 -13.22 2.64 -15.69
CA LEU A 21 -12.35 2.13 -14.65
C LEU A 21 -11.57 3.34 -14.12
N SER A 22 -11.95 3.79 -12.93
CA SER A 22 -11.13 4.74 -12.16
C SER A 22 -9.86 3.99 -11.77
N ALA A 23 -8.78 4.21 -12.53
CA ALA A 23 -7.46 3.83 -12.09
C ALA A 23 -7.20 4.61 -10.80
N ASP A 24 -7.08 3.91 -9.69
CA ASP A 24 -6.65 4.46 -8.42
C ASP A 24 -5.27 5.07 -8.65
N ALA A 25 -5.22 6.38 -8.86
CA ALA A 25 -3.98 7.13 -9.00
C ALA A 25 -3.34 7.13 -7.61
N GLN A 26 -2.47 6.15 -7.36
CA GLN A 26 -1.59 6.16 -6.20
C GLN A 26 -0.81 7.47 -6.23
N ALA A 27 -1.05 8.32 -5.23
CA ALA A 27 -0.31 9.56 -5.08
C ALA A 27 1.21 9.26 -5.16
N PRO A 28 2.00 10.09 -5.85
CA PRO A 28 3.42 9.86 -5.98
C PRO A 28 4.02 9.71 -4.58
N VAL A 29 4.77 8.62 -4.37
CA VAL A 29 5.50 8.41 -3.11
C VAL A 29 6.45 9.60 -2.98
N SER A 30 6.23 10.46 -2.01
CA SER A 30 7.13 11.58 -1.76
C SER A 30 8.52 11.01 -1.47
N VAL A 31 9.53 11.59 -2.10
CA VAL A 31 10.92 11.17 -1.85
C VAL A 31 11.22 11.44 -0.39
N GLY A 32 11.42 10.38 0.40
CA GLY A 32 11.76 10.50 1.82
C GLY A 32 13.21 10.95 2.01
N ASP A 33 13.51 11.50 3.18
CA ASP A 33 14.86 11.86 3.59
C ASP A 33 15.49 10.70 4.40
N PRO A 34 16.53 10.02 3.87
CA PRO A 34 17.18 8.91 4.58
C PRO A 34 17.86 9.35 5.87
N LYS A 35 18.28 10.62 5.97
CA LYS A 35 18.86 11.17 7.20
C LYS A 35 17.80 11.34 8.29
N ALA A 36 16.62 11.83 7.93
CA ALA A 36 15.48 11.87 8.86
C ALA A 36 15.04 10.44 9.25
N GLY A 37 15.01 9.51 8.30
CA GLY A 37 14.75 8.09 8.57
C GLY A 37 15.71 7.48 9.59
N SER A 38 17.00 7.83 9.52
CA SER A 38 18.00 7.34 10.48
C SER A 38 17.76 7.79 11.93
N GLN A 39 17.03 8.86 12.15
CA GLN A 39 16.69 9.35 13.50
C GLN A 39 15.60 8.53 14.18
N ILE A 40 14.77 7.87 13.40
CA ILE A 40 13.61 7.12 13.89
C ILE A 40 13.72 5.60 13.66
N VAL A 41 14.80 5.15 13.03
CA VAL A 41 15.05 3.73 12.66
C VAL A 41 15.07 2.78 13.88
N GLN A 42 15.37 3.28 15.08
CA GLN A 42 15.41 2.47 16.31
C GLN A 42 14.09 1.73 16.58
N ARG A 43 12.98 2.29 16.15
CA ARG A 43 11.66 1.64 16.24
C ARG A 43 11.56 0.34 15.44
N CYS A 44 12.43 0.17 14.45
CA CYS A 44 12.47 -0.98 13.56
C CYS A 44 13.61 -1.94 13.93
N GLN A 45 14.78 -1.40 14.27
CA GLN A 45 16.01 -2.17 14.49
C GLN A 45 15.93 -3.16 15.66
N GLY A 46 15.14 -2.87 16.70
CA GLY A 46 14.93 -3.77 17.83
C GLY A 46 14.41 -5.16 17.42
N CYS A 47 13.75 -5.25 16.28
CA CYS A 47 13.29 -6.51 15.71
C CYS A 47 13.98 -6.82 14.38
N HIS A 48 13.96 -5.89 13.43
CA HIS A 48 14.44 -6.11 12.07
C HIS A 48 15.97 -6.03 11.91
N GLY A 49 16.68 -5.49 12.91
CA GLY A 49 18.14 -5.47 12.94
C GLY A 49 18.79 -6.75 13.47
N ILE A 50 18.01 -7.69 13.99
CA ILE A 50 18.54 -8.93 14.59
C ILE A 50 18.40 -10.07 13.59
N VAL A 51 19.53 -10.63 13.19
CA VAL A 51 19.54 -11.75 12.23
C VAL A 51 18.92 -13.01 12.85
N GLY A 52 17.94 -13.57 12.15
CA GLY A 52 17.29 -14.81 12.55
C GLY A 52 16.27 -14.67 13.69
N LEU A 53 15.96 -13.45 14.12
CA LEU A 53 14.95 -13.22 15.15
C LEU A 53 13.59 -13.82 14.76
N ARG A 54 12.97 -14.48 15.73
CA ARG A 54 11.60 -14.97 15.65
C ARG A 54 10.81 -14.40 16.81
N THR A 55 9.57 -14.00 16.56
CA THR A 55 8.62 -13.67 17.63
C THR A 55 8.00 -14.95 18.17
N ALA A 56 7.70 -14.98 19.47
CA ALA A 56 7.09 -16.14 20.12
C ALA A 56 5.60 -15.97 20.39
N TYR A 57 5.09 -14.74 20.35
CA TYR A 57 3.71 -14.40 20.69
C TYR A 57 3.19 -13.27 19.78
N PRO A 58 1.91 -13.32 19.35
CA PRO A 58 0.90 -14.37 19.57
C PRO A 58 1.15 -15.63 18.74
N GLU A 59 1.99 -15.55 17.74
CA GLU A 59 2.40 -16.64 16.85
C GLU A 59 3.88 -16.55 16.54
N VAL A 60 4.47 -17.68 16.16
CA VAL A 60 5.90 -17.72 15.81
C VAL A 60 6.09 -17.20 14.39
N TYR A 61 6.53 -15.96 14.26
CA TYR A 61 6.90 -15.37 12.97
C TYR A 61 8.42 -15.20 12.88
N LYS A 62 8.96 -15.46 11.69
CA LYS A 62 10.31 -15.03 11.35
C LYS A 62 10.27 -13.54 11.01
N VAL A 63 11.03 -12.74 11.74
CA VAL A 63 11.15 -11.30 11.47
C VAL A 63 11.93 -11.12 10.16
N PRO A 64 11.34 -10.47 9.14
CA PRO A 64 12.01 -10.32 7.83
C PRO A 64 13.12 -9.27 7.90
N LYS A 65 14.15 -9.45 7.07
CA LYS A 65 15.05 -8.36 6.71
C LYS A 65 14.31 -7.32 5.88
N ILE A 66 14.52 -6.04 6.18
CA ILE A 66 13.89 -4.93 5.46
C ILE A 66 14.91 -4.01 4.76
N ALA A 67 16.21 -4.17 5.04
CA ALA A 67 17.26 -3.48 4.33
C ALA A 67 17.29 -3.86 2.85
N GLY A 68 17.43 -2.88 1.97
CA GLY A 68 17.39 -3.04 0.51
C GLY A 68 15.99 -3.21 -0.08
N GLN A 69 14.93 -3.01 0.70
CA GLN A 69 13.56 -3.12 0.20
C GLN A 69 13.17 -1.90 -0.63
N HIS A 70 12.38 -2.12 -1.69
CA HIS A 70 11.85 -1.04 -2.52
C HIS A 70 10.99 -0.07 -1.69
N SER A 71 11.27 1.23 -1.79
CA SER A 71 10.61 2.29 -1.00
C SER A 71 9.09 2.27 -1.14
N THR A 72 8.57 2.10 -2.35
CA THR A 72 7.12 2.00 -2.62
C THR A 72 6.48 0.84 -1.88
N TYR A 73 7.10 -0.33 -1.92
CA TYR A 73 6.60 -1.51 -1.20
C TYR A 73 6.66 -1.30 0.32
N PHE A 74 7.76 -0.73 0.81
CA PHE A 74 7.96 -0.46 2.23
C PHE A 74 6.84 0.44 2.79
N VAL A 75 6.55 1.56 2.11
CA VAL A 75 5.49 2.50 2.50
C VAL A 75 4.11 1.82 2.41
N SER A 76 3.82 1.11 1.32
CA SER A 76 2.52 0.45 1.16
C SER A 76 2.28 -0.63 2.22
N ALA A 77 3.32 -1.38 2.60
CA ALA A 77 3.24 -2.38 3.66
C ALA A 77 2.94 -1.74 5.03
N LEU A 78 3.61 -0.64 5.37
CA LEU A 78 3.34 0.09 6.62
C LEU A 78 1.92 0.67 6.64
N LYS A 79 1.46 1.25 5.53
CA LYS A 79 0.08 1.75 5.40
C LYS A 79 -0.95 0.63 5.57
N ALA A 80 -0.70 -0.54 4.98
CA ALA A 80 -1.57 -1.71 5.13
C ALA A 80 -1.62 -2.21 6.60
N TYR A 81 -0.51 -2.19 7.33
CA TYR A 81 -0.52 -2.47 8.76
C TYR A 81 -1.29 -1.40 9.56
N LYS A 82 -1.10 -0.12 9.22
CA LYS A 82 -1.79 1.00 9.87
C LYS A 82 -3.29 0.90 9.68
N ALA A 83 -3.76 0.60 8.47
CA ALA A 83 -5.16 0.41 8.14
C ALA A 83 -5.76 -0.86 8.75
N GLY A 84 -4.94 -1.90 8.97
CA GLY A 84 -5.38 -3.20 9.49
C GLY A 84 -5.61 -4.26 8.39
N ASP A 85 -5.29 -3.94 7.14
CA ASP A 85 -5.37 -4.87 6.00
C ASP A 85 -4.33 -5.98 6.12
N ARG A 86 -3.16 -5.67 6.71
CA ARG A 86 -2.17 -6.67 7.12
C ARG A 86 -2.27 -6.93 8.61
N LYS A 87 -2.39 -8.21 8.98
CA LYS A 87 -2.58 -8.63 10.36
C LYS A 87 -1.24 -9.01 10.99
N HIS A 88 -0.73 -8.15 11.85
CA HIS A 88 0.38 -8.44 12.77
C HIS A 88 0.35 -7.39 13.89
N PRO A 89 -0.03 -7.76 15.13
CA PRO A 89 -0.23 -6.79 16.21
C PRO A 89 0.96 -5.88 16.47
N GLY A 90 2.19 -6.43 16.52
CA GLY A 90 3.41 -5.66 16.73
C GLY A 90 3.65 -4.64 15.61
N MET A 91 3.51 -5.06 14.34
CA MET A 91 3.68 -4.14 13.22
C MET A 91 2.57 -3.08 13.15
N ARG A 92 1.33 -3.43 13.51
CA ARG A 92 0.25 -2.46 13.58
C ARG A 92 0.54 -1.38 14.62
N SER A 93 0.99 -1.75 15.82
CA SER A 93 1.30 -0.78 16.89
C SER A 93 2.40 0.21 16.48
N ILE A 94 3.42 -0.27 15.77
CA ILE A 94 4.45 0.61 15.21
C ILE A 94 3.86 1.50 14.10
N ALA A 95 3.15 0.91 13.15
CA ALA A 95 2.65 1.64 11.97
C ALA A 95 1.66 2.76 12.34
N VAL A 96 0.79 2.57 13.34
CA VAL A 96 -0.15 3.62 13.77
C VAL A 96 0.56 4.82 14.41
N SER A 97 1.76 4.62 14.96
CA SER A 97 2.58 5.69 15.57
C SER A 97 3.39 6.49 14.54
N LEU A 98 3.41 6.07 13.27
CA LEU A 98 4.16 6.73 12.21
C LEU A 98 3.26 7.66 11.40
N SER A 99 3.77 8.86 11.08
CA SER A 99 3.20 9.71 10.05
C SER A 99 3.55 9.21 8.64
N ASP A 100 2.86 9.71 7.63
CA ASP A 100 3.19 9.39 6.24
C ASP A 100 4.61 9.85 5.87
N LYS A 101 5.04 10.98 6.45
CA LYS A 101 6.42 11.47 6.29
C LYS A 101 7.42 10.48 6.90
N ASP A 102 7.20 10.01 8.12
CA ASP A 102 8.07 9.04 8.77
C ASP A 102 8.19 7.75 7.96
N MET A 103 7.08 7.28 7.37
CA MET A 103 7.08 6.08 6.52
C MET A 103 7.93 6.28 5.27
N ASN A 104 7.86 7.46 4.64
CA ASN A 104 8.68 7.78 3.47
C ASN A 104 10.17 7.92 3.83
N ASP A 105 10.49 8.57 4.94
CA ASP A 105 11.87 8.76 5.41
C ASP A 105 12.52 7.41 5.78
N LEU A 106 11.79 6.54 6.48
CA LEU A 106 12.24 5.18 6.76
C LEU A 106 12.42 4.36 5.47
N ALA A 107 11.51 4.49 4.52
CA ALA A 107 11.62 3.81 3.23
C ALA A 107 12.88 4.24 2.46
N ALA A 108 13.20 5.53 2.47
CA ALA A 108 14.43 6.05 1.86
C ALA A 108 15.68 5.51 2.55
N TYR A 109 15.69 5.47 3.89
CA TYR A 109 16.80 4.93 4.67
C TYR A 109 17.05 3.45 4.37
N TYR A 110 16.02 2.62 4.38
CA TYR A 110 16.17 1.18 4.16
C TYR A 110 16.44 0.82 2.69
N ALA A 111 16.01 1.63 1.73
CA ALA A 111 16.31 1.43 0.32
C ALA A 111 17.82 1.50 0.02
N GLU A 112 18.61 2.22 0.84
CA GLU A 112 20.06 2.28 0.74
C GLU A 112 20.77 0.99 1.23
N GLY A 113 20.04 -0.02 1.66
CA GLY A 113 20.59 -1.29 2.13
C GLY A 113 21.12 -1.28 3.58
N LYS A 114 20.73 -0.28 4.36
CA LYS A 114 21.14 -0.10 5.77
C LYS A 114 20.23 -0.83 6.74
#